data_649440eab20d241aac6fc3ebd804c479
#
_entry.id   649440eab20d241aac6fc3ebd804c479
#
_cell.length_a   1.000
_cell.length_b   1.000
_cell.length_c   1.000
_cell.angle_alpha   90.00
_cell.angle_beta   90.00
_cell.angle_gamma   90.00
#
_symmetry.space_group_name_H-M   'P 1'
#
loop_
_entity.id
_entity.type
_entity.pdbx_description
1 polymer ?
#
loop_
_entity_poly.entity_id
_entity_poly.type
_entity_poly.pdbx_seq_one_letter_code
_entity_poly.pdbx_strand_id
1 'polypeptide(L)'
;MVLYFYYFCLLAIIKIVIMSKDLIYEKLISAIREKMPHKATLTNALVDLLCIEREAVYRRMRGDVAFSFAEIAAICNKFGVSLDNLVGGCAAKSRPYQLSLVEYVEPIEDDFKMWEMYNERLREAGTDPSSCGVECMNVLPATFLLDYDYITRFYLCKWYNHYGHSDKAVHFRDIEPSAKLLEVKRVTAAESKHIGKTTYIWDPLIFQYIVNDILYCRSIQLIDTENIRLLKQDLFRFLDNMELLATHGMYSETGNPVSFYISNINFDASYSYLDSQNYRISIIRAFILNTVVSQDEKAYEIVRNWLQSLLKASTMISVSGEQQRILFFEKQRRIMDSL
;
A
#
# COMPACT_ATOMS: atom_id res chain seq x y z
N MET A 1 -3.54 27.67 53.30
CA MET A 1 -4.54 27.05 52.38
C MET A 1 -4.03 26.97 50.96
N VAL A 2 -3.39 27.98 50.39
CA VAL A 2 -2.86 27.98 48.99
C VAL A 2 -1.72 27.00 48.78
N LEU A 3 -0.78 26.86 49.74
CA LEU A 3 0.32 25.91 49.62
C LEU A 3 -0.13 24.41 49.60
N TYR A 4 -1.19 24.08 50.30
CA TYR A 4 -1.75 22.71 50.31
C TYR A 4 -2.41 22.38 48.98
N PHE A 5 -3.02 23.36 48.33
CA PHE A 5 -3.64 23.17 47.01
C PHE A 5 -2.58 22.95 45.91
N TYR A 6 -1.46 23.69 45.95
CA TYR A 6 -0.33 23.49 45.04
C TYR A 6 0.33 22.12 45.22
N TYR A 7 0.48 21.67 46.46
CA TYR A 7 1.04 20.32 46.73
C TYR A 7 0.12 19.21 46.26
N PHE A 8 -1.18 19.35 46.40
CA PHE A 8 -2.17 18.36 45.89
C PHE A 8 -2.23 18.36 44.36
N CYS A 9 -2.17 19.47 43.68
CA CYS A 9 -2.09 19.60 42.24
C CYS A 9 -0.77 18.99 41.71
N LEU A 10 0.35 19.22 42.37
CA LEU A 10 1.64 18.67 42.02
C LEU A 10 1.65 17.13 42.14
N LEU A 11 1.12 16.59 43.23
CA LEU A 11 0.95 15.15 43.43
C LEU A 11 0.00 14.50 42.42
N ALA A 12 -1.08 15.18 42.07
CA ALA A 12 -2.00 14.70 41.03
C ALA A 12 -1.34 14.68 39.65
N ILE A 13 -0.59 15.70 39.28
CA ILE A 13 0.18 15.76 38.01
C ILE A 13 1.26 14.68 37.99
N ILE A 14 2.01 14.50 39.08
CA ILE A 14 3.03 13.43 39.18
C ILE A 14 2.38 12.05 39.05
N LYS A 15 1.23 11.83 39.67
CA LYS A 15 0.50 10.56 39.58
C LYS A 15 -0.05 10.29 38.15
N ILE A 16 -0.51 11.32 37.46
CA ILE A 16 -0.95 11.23 36.05
C ILE A 16 0.22 10.91 35.13
N VAL A 17 1.37 11.55 35.35
CA VAL A 17 2.60 11.31 34.54
C VAL A 17 3.16 9.91 34.77
N ILE A 18 3.16 9.41 36.00
CA ILE A 18 3.60 8.04 36.33
C ILE A 18 2.63 7.01 35.71
N MET A 19 1.31 7.18 35.88
CA MET A 19 0.31 6.30 35.26
C MET A 19 0.39 6.27 33.74
N SER A 20 0.75 7.37 33.08
CA SER A 20 0.89 7.41 31.62
C SER A 20 2.15 6.66 31.14
N LYS A 21 3.25 6.70 31.90
CA LYS A 21 4.47 5.92 31.58
C LYS A 21 4.24 4.42 31.67
N ASP A 22 3.59 3.96 32.72
CA ASP A 22 3.28 2.54 32.92
C ASP A 22 2.34 2.04 31.81
N LEU A 23 1.34 2.83 31.42
CA LEU A 23 0.39 2.47 30.37
C LEU A 23 1.05 2.32 28.99
N ILE A 24 2.00 3.18 28.62
CA ILE A 24 2.71 3.10 27.33
C ILE A 24 3.60 1.85 27.33
N TYR A 25 4.27 1.58 28.44
CA TYR A 25 5.12 0.40 28.58
C TYR A 25 4.30 -0.90 28.49
N GLU A 26 3.19 -0.98 29.18
CA GLU A 26 2.26 -2.12 29.11
C GLU A 26 1.73 -2.34 27.68
N LYS A 27 1.38 -1.26 26.97
CA LYS A 27 0.98 -1.35 25.57
C LYS A 27 2.07 -1.89 24.66
N LEU A 28 3.33 -1.46 24.86
CA LEU A 28 4.48 -1.99 24.11
C LEU A 28 4.61 -3.50 24.33
N ILE A 29 4.62 -3.93 25.61
CA ILE A 29 4.73 -5.35 25.96
C ILE A 29 3.58 -6.17 25.40
N SER A 30 2.35 -5.65 25.44
CA SER A 30 1.17 -6.30 24.87
C SER A 30 1.30 -6.46 23.35
N ALA A 31 1.66 -5.38 22.65
CA ALA A 31 1.82 -5.39 21.20
C ALA A 31 2.89 -6.40 20.73
N ILE A 32 4.01 -6.50 21.45
CA ILE A 32 5.06 -7.48 21.13
C ILE A 32 4.58 -8.91 21.37
N ARG A 33 3.82 -9.15 22.44
CA ARG A 33 3.25 -10.48 22.74
C ARG A 33 2.21 -10.91 21.72
N GLU A 34 1.42 -9.99 21.21
CA GLU A 34 0.46 -10.28 20.14
C GLU A 34 1.15 -10.72 18.85
N LYS A 35 2.29 -10.07 18.50
CA LYS A 35 3.09 -10.45 17.32
C LYS A 35 3.82 -11.78 17.49
N MET A 36 4.16 -12.16 18.73
CA MET A 36 4.88 -13.40 19.06
C MET A 36 4.32 -14.05 20.33
N PRO A 37 3.23 -14.84 20.21
CA PRO A 37 2.52 -15.41 21.38
C PRO A 37 3.37 -16.38 22.21
N HIS A 38 4.34 -17.08 21.59
CA HIS A 38 5.18 -18.04 22.31
C HIS A 38 6.30 -17.34 23.09
N LYS A 39 6.18 -17.33 24.40
CA LYS A 39 7.08 -16.64 25.35
C LYS A 39 8.56 -16.98 25.14
N ALA A 40 8.91 -18.23 24.89
CA ALA A 40 10.30 -18.65 24.68
C ALA A 40 10.88 -18.09 23.38
N THR A 41 10.11 -18.09 22.30
CA THR A 41 10.50 -17.56 20.99
C THR A 41 10.66 -16.04 21.06
N LEU A 42 9.73 -15.35 21.71
CA LEU A 42 9.80 -13.90 21.92
C LEU A 42 11.05 -13.52 22.72
N THR A 43 11.35 -14.24 23.82
CA THR A 43 12.53 -13.97 24.64
C THR A 43 13.82 -14.15 23.82
N ASN A 44 13.93 -15.22 23.03
CA ASN A 44 15.10 -15.45 22.17
C ASN A 44 15.25 -14.34 21.14
N ALA A 45 14.15 -13.97 20.45
CA ALA A 45 14.17 -12.89 19.47
C ALA A 45 14.61 -11.54 20.08
N LEU A 46 14.21 -11.26 21.32
CA LEU A 46 14.66 -10.04 22.03
C LEU A 46 16.12 -10.11 22.48
N VAL A 47 16.62 -11.29 22.91
CA VAL A 47 18.03 -11.51 23.23
C VAL A 47 18.89 -11.22 22.00
N ASP A 48 18.54 -11.81 20.87
CA ASP A 48 19.28 -11.66 19.61
C ASP A 48 19.22 -10.21 19.10
N LEU A 49 18.04 -9.58 19.17
CA LEU A 49 17.83 -8.21 18.67
C LEU A 49 18.58 -7.16 19.50
N LEU A 50 18.55 -7.30 20.84
CA LEU A 50 19.08 -6.29 21.76
C LEU A 50 20.51 -6.60 22.22
N CYS A 51 21.05 -7.76 21.84
CA CYS A 51 22.37 -8.23 22.25
C CYS A 51 22.57 -8.18 23.80
N ILE A 52 21.54 -8.57 24.57
CA ILE A 52 21.55 -8.60 26.03
C ILE A 52 21.24 -10.00 26.57
N GLU A 53 21.63 -10.28 27.79
CA GLU A 53 21.38 -11.57 28.45
C GLU A 53 19.87 -11.82 28.67
N ARG A 54 19.50 -13.10 28.67
CA ARG A 54 18.09 -13.54 28.84
C ARG A 54 17.46 -12.99 30.13
N GLU A 55 18.20 -12.95 31.23
CA GLU A 55 17.69 -12.40 32.49
C GLU A 55 17.42 -10.88 32.38
N ALA A 56 18.26 -10.15 31.65
CA ALA A 56 18.01 -8.75 31.35
C ALA A 56 16.76 -8.51 30.53
N VAL A 57 16.46 -9.41 29.56
CA VAL A 57 15.19 -9.39 28.81
C VAL A 57 14.01 -9.63 29.75
N TYR A 58 14.07 -10.64 30.63
CA TYR A 58 13.00 -10.92 31.59
C TYR A 58 12.70 -9.74 32.51
N ARG A 59 13.76 -9.08 33.05
CA ARG A 59 13.58 -7.88 33.88
C ARG A 59 12.91 -6.74 33.14
N ARG A 60 13.26 -6.53 31.86
CA ARG A 60 12.59 -5.55 31.01
C ARG A 60 11.14 -5.95 30.71
N MET A 61 10.90 -7.19 30.35
CA MET A 61 9.55 -7.70 30.07
C MET A 61 8.60 -7.67 31.27
N ARG A 62 9.13 -7.64 32.52
CA ARG A 62 8.35 -7.44 33.76
C ARG A 62 8.20 -5.97 34.16
N GLY A 63 8.95 -5.06 33.51
CA GLY A 63 8.96 -3.65 33.88
C GLY A 63 9.93 -3.30 35.02
N ASP A 64 10.73 -4.28 35.53
CA ASP A 64 11.71 -4.04 36.59
C ASP A 64 12.80 -3.07 36.11
N VAL A 65 13.11 -3.09 34.81
CA VAL A 65 14.04 -2.18 34.13
C VAL A 65 13.37 -1.73 32.84
N ALA A 66 13.29 -0.43 32.59
CA ALA A 66 12.71 0.10 31.35
C ALA A 66 13.63 -0.19 30.14
N PHE A 67 13.02 -0.45 28.98
CA PHE A 67 13.77 -0.39 27.72
C PHE A 67 14.25 1.03 27.47
N SER A 68 15.47 1.18 26.99
CA SER A 68 15.97 2.46 26.48
C SER A 68 15.23 2.85 25.19
N PHE A 69 15.28 4.11 24.81
CA PHE A 69 14.66 4.56 23.57
C PHE A 69 15.20 3.84 22.33
N ALA A 70 16.51 3.57 22.29
CA ALA A 70 17.15 2.82 21.23
C ALA A 70 16.65 1.36 21.16
N GLU A 71 16.48 0.70 22.30
CA GLU A 71 15.91 -0.64 22.38
C GLU A 71 14.44 -0.66 21.93
N ILE A 72 13.65 0.34 22.34
CA ILE A 72 12.26 0.48 21.89
C ILE A 72 12.20 0.67 20.37
N ALA A 73 13.04 1.53 19.80
CA ALA A 73 13.09 1.75 18.37
C ALA A 73 13.45 0.47 17.60
N ALA A 74 14.46 -0.29 18.07
CA ALA A 74 14.84 -1.58 17.48
C ALA A 74 13.69 -2.60 17.55
N ILE A 75 12.99 -2.67 18.69
CA ILE A 75 11.83 -3.53 18.91
C ILE A 75 10.70 -3.14 17.95
N CYS A 76 10.36 -1.86 17.89
CA CYS A 76 9.30 -1.36 17.00
C CYS A 76 9.58 -1.70 15.54
N ASN A 77 10.82 -1.51 15.07
CA ASN A 77 11.22 -1.86 13.71
C ASN A 77 11.15 -3.38 13.45
N LYS A 78 11.65 -4.20 14.38
CA LYS A 78 11.70 -5.66 14.20
C LYS A 78 10.31 -6.29 14.19
N PHE A 79 9.42 -5.85 15.08
CA PHE A 79 8.10 -6.45 15.27
C PHE A 79 6.98 -5.70 14.54
N GLY A 80 7.29 -4.63 13.79
CA GLY A 80 6.29 -3.82 13.08
C GLY A 80 5.30 -3.13 14.04
N VAL A 81 5.78 -2.71 15.22
CA VAL A 81 4.97 -1.98 16.21
C VAL A 81 5.16 -0.48 15.99
N SER A 82 4.07 0.25 15.77
CA SER A 82 4.13 1.71 15.64
C SER A 82 4.28 2.38 17.00
N LEU A 83 5.33 3.17 17.17
CA LEU A 83 5.53 3.97 18.37
C LEU A 83 4.44 5.04 18.54
N ASP A 84 3.97 5.63 17.44
CA ASP A 84 2.89 6.60 17.44
C ASP A 84 1.58 5.99 17.96
N ASN A 85 1.32 4.72 17.64
CA ASN A 85 0.18 3.98 18.18
C ASN A 85 0.29 3.77 19.70
N LEU A 86 1.49 3.50 20.18
CA LEU A 86 1.72 3.30 21.61
C LEU A 86 1.52 4.59 22.39
N VAL A 87 2.00 5.71 21.85
CA VAL A 87 1.97 7.04 22.49
C VAL A 87 0.66 7.77 22.21
N GLY A 88 0.17 7.70 20.98
CA GLY A 88 -1.01 8.46 20.48
C GLY A 88 -2.36 7.92 20.90
N GLY A 89 -2.42 6.87 21.70
CA GLY A 89 -3.66 6.18 22.10
C GLY A 89 -4.68 6.99 22.92
N CYS A 90 -4.52 8.33 23.02
CA CYS A 90 -5.49 9.22 23.64
C CYS A 90 -6.58 9.75 22.69
N ALA A 91 -6.39 9.69 21.36
CA ALA A 91 -7.43 9.99 20.39
C ALA A 91 -8.07 8.68 19.91
N ALA A 92 -9.02 8.15 20.65
CA ALA A 92 -9.62 6.82 20.48
C ALA A 92 -10.18 6.50 19.07
N LYS A 93 -10.22 7.46 18.16
CA LYS A 93 -10.75 7.32 16.80
C LYS A 93 -9.73 7.58 15.69
N SER A 94 -8.55 8.13 15.99
CA SER A 94 -7.49 8.38 15.01
C SER A 94 -6.66 7.11 14.79
N ARG A 95 -6.28 6.83 13.53
CA ARG A 95 -5.42 5.70 13.15
C ARG A 95 -4.23 6.22 12.36
N PRO A 96 -3.03 5.67 12.60
CA PRO A 96 -1.84 6.13 11.90
C PRO A 96 -1.81 5.61 10.47
N TYR A 97 -1.50 6.51 9.57
CA TYR A 97 -1.13 6.24 8.20
C TYR A 97 0.18 6.95 7.89
N GLN A 98 1.11 6.27 7.27
CA GLN A 98 2.37 6.84 6.82
C GLN A 98 2.26 7.18 5.34
N LEU A 99 2.47 8.44 4.99
CA LEU A 99 2.58 8.87 3.61
C LEU A 99 3.99 8.60 3.11
N SER A 100 4.10 7.75 2.11
CA SER A 100 5.36 7.47 1.41
C SER A 100 5.40 8.35 0.17
N LEU A 101 6.24 9.36 0.21
CA LEU A 101 6.52 10.24 -0.94
C LEU A 101 7.79 9.76 -1.62
N VAL A 102 7.64 9.18 -2.78
CA VAL A 102 8.72 8.63 -3.59
C VAL A 102 8.78 9.44 -4.88
N GLU A 103 10.00 9.84 -5.30
CA GLU A 103 10.22 10.50 -6.58
C GLU A 103 10.36 9.46 -7.71
N TYR A 104 9.70 9.71 -8.83
CA TYR A 104 9.61 8.77 -9.94
C TYR A 104 10.39 9.20 -11.18
N VAL A 105 10.66 10.46 -11.35
CA VAL A 105 11.38 10.98 -12.53
C VAL A 105 12.88 11.06 -12.28
N GLU A 106 13.28 11.60 -11.15
CA GLU A 106 14.67 11.68 -10.70
C GLU A 106 14.84 11.00 -9.32
N PRO A 107 14.60 9.67 -9.24
CA PRO A 107 14.63 8.97 -7.95
C PRO A 107 16.04 8.95 -7.36
N ILE A 108 16.12 9.21 -6.05
CA ILE A 108 17.34 9.11 -5.25
C ILE A 108 17.47 7.73 -4.60
N GLU A 109 18.61 7.45 -3.95
CA GLU A 109 18.89 6.15 -3.35
C GLU A 109 17.85 5.73 -2.29
N ASP A 110 17.32 6.68 -1.53
CA ASP A 110 16.31 6.37 -0.51
C ASP A 110 14.95 5.98 -1.10
N ASP A 111 14.61 6.50 -2.30
CA ASP A 111 13.43 6.05 -3.04
C ASP A 111 13.57 4.59 -3.46
N PHE A 112 14.75 4.20 -3.96
CA PHE A 112 15.02 2.80 -4.32
C PHE A 112 14.96 1.87 -3.11
N LYS A 113 15.52 2.27 -1.96
CA LYS A 113 15.40 1.48 -0.71
C LYS A 113 13.95 1.27 -0.30
N MET A 114 13.09 2.27 -0.44
CA MET A 114 11.66 2.12 -0.13
C MET A 114 10.99 1.08 -1.03
N TRP A 115 11.28 1.07 -2.33
CA TRP A 115 10.77 0.05 -3.25
C TRP A 115 11.34 -1.33 -2.96
N GLU A 116 12.63 -1.44 -2.64
CA GLU A 116 13.26 -2.70 -2.25
C GLU A 116 12.61 -3.29 -1.00
N MET A 117 12.38 -2.48 0.03
CA MET A 117 11.66 -2.88 1.24
C MET A 117 10.22 -3.35 0.93
N TYR A 118 9.54 -2.69 -0.02
CA TYR A 118 8.21 -3.14 -0.45
C TYR A 118 8.28 -4.48 -1.18
N ASN A 119 9.26 -4.66 -2.08
CA ASN A 119 9.47 -5.91 -2.79
C ASN A 119 9.82 -7.08 -1.85
N GLU A 120 10.62 -6.84 -0.81
CA GLU A 120 10.89 -7.83 0.23
C GLU A 120 9.61 -8.29 0.95
N ARG A 121 8.71 -7.36 1.27
CA ARG A 121 7.42 -7.69 1.87
C ARG A 121 6.52 -8.50 0.94
N LEU A 122 6.49 -8.15 -0.35
CA LEU A 122 5.75 -8.95 -1.34
C LEU A 122 6.32 -10.37 -1.46
N ARG A 123 7.65 -10.49 -1.49
CA ARG A 123 8.35 -11.79 -1.54
C ARG A 123 8.03 -12.63 -0.30
N GLU A 124 8.10 -12.02 0.89
CA GLU A 124 7.74 -12.70 2.13
C GLU A 124 6.28 -13.16 2.10
N ALA A 125 5.33 -12.29 1.69
CA ALA A 125 3.94 -12.67 1.55
C ALA A 125 3.71 -13.76 0.49
N GLY A 126 4.48 -13.76 -0.60
CA GLY A 126 4.44 -14.78 -1.64
C GLY A 126 4.87 -16.17 -1.18
N THR A 127 5.61 -16.29 -0.06
CA THR A 127 5.92 -17.59 0.55
C THR A 127 4.77 -18.20 1.34
N ASP A 128 3.73 -17.42 1.63
CA ASP A 128 2.54 -17.85 2.36
C ASP A 128 1.39 -18.17 1.38
N PRO A 129 1.05 -19.46 1.16
CA PRO A 129 -0.04 -19.83 0.26
C PRO A 129 -1.42 -19.30 0.70
N SER A 130 -1.57 -18.91 1.98
CA SER A 130 -2.78 -18.33 2.51
C SER A 130 -2.86 -16.81 2.33
N SER A 131 -1.80 -16.18 1.85
CA SER A 131 -1.76 -14.74 1.61
C SER A 131 -2.84 -14.29 0.63
N CYS A 132 -3.42 -13.14 0.88
CA CYS A 132 -4.41 -12.56 -0.02
C CYS A 132 -4.26 -11.04 -0.15
N GLY A 133 -4.42 -10.56 -1.39
CA GLY A 133 -4.50 -9.15 -1.73
C GLY A 133 -5.89 -8.81 -2.29
N VAL A 134 -6.45 -7.69 -1.84
CA VAL A 134 -7.67 -7.13 -2.45
C VAL A 134 -7.44 -5.66 -2.75
N GLU A 135 -7.74 -5.27 -3.98
CA GLU A 135 -7.52 -3.92 -4.46
C GLU A 135 -8.79 -3.38 -5.15
N CYS A 136 -9.35 -2.27 -4.67
CA CYS A 136 -10.32 -1.51 -5.45
C CYS A 136 -9.63 -0.34 -6.15
N MET A 137 -9.92 -0.13 -7.43
CA MET A 137 -9.13 0.76 -8.27
C MET A 137 -10.02 1.57 -9.22
N ASN A 138 -9.84 2.87 -9.13
CA ASN A 138 -10.37 3.85 -10.09
C ASN A 138 -9.30 4.37 -11.07
N VAL A 139 -8.09 3.82 -11.00
CA VAL A 139 -6.97 4.07 -11.92
C VAL A 139 -6.33 2.75 -12.30
N LEU A 140 -5.63 2.70 -13.43
CA LEU A 140 -4.98 1.46 -13.88
C LEU A 140 -3.96 0.98 -12.84
N PRO A 141 -3.92 -0.34 -12.54
CA PRO A 141 -3.03 -0.92 -11.56
C PRO A 141 -1.56 -0.74 -11.94
N ALA A 142 -0.76 -0.12 -11.08
CA ALA A 142 0.65 0.15 -11.34
C ALA A 142 1.48 -1.13 -11.58
N THR A 143 1.08 -2.25 -10.99
CA THR A 143 1.73 -3.55 -11.14
C THR A 143 1.63 -4.13 -12.56
N PHE A 144 0.66 -3.69 -13.34
CA PHE A 144 0.46 -4.14 -14.73
C PHE A 144 1.01 -3.19 -15.79
N LEU A 145 1.41 -1.95 -15.43
CA LEU A 145 1.72 -0.91 -16.42
C LEU A 145 3.10 -1.06 -17.06
N LEU A 146 4.02 -1.79 -16.44
CA LEU A 146 5.44 -1.83 -16.81
C LEU A 146 5.73 -2.53 -18.14
N ASP A 147 4.81 -3.35 -18.62
CA ASP A 147 4.92 -4.00 -19.91
C ASP A 147 4.41 -3.11 -21.07
N TYR A 148 4.02 -1.84 -20.72
CA TYR A 148 3.41 -0.88 -21.62
C TYR A 148 4.13 0.46 -21.52
N ASP A 149 5.13 0.65 -22.37
CA ASP A 149 6.04 1.80 -22.31
C ASP A 149 5.33 3.15 -22.37
N TYR A 150 4.35 3.29 -23.27
CA TYR A 150 3.61 4.56 -23.43
C TYR A 150 2.67 4.84 -22.27
N ILE A 151 2.04 3.82 -21.70
CA ILE A 151 1.23 4.01 -20.49
C ILE A 151 2.12 4.40 -19.31
N THR A 152 3.27 3.73 -19.13
CA THR A 152 4.24 4.06 -18.08
C THR A 152 4.74 5.49 -18.21
N ARG A 153 5.18 5.89 -19.41
CA ARG A 153 5.60 7.28 -19.70
C ARG A 153 4.49 8.29 -19.43
N PHE A 154 3.22 7.94 -19.74
CA PHE A 154 2.09 8.83 -19.50
C PHE A 154 1.87 9.11 -18.01
N TYR A 155 1.96 8.10 -17.16
CA TYR A 155 1.89 8.29 -15.71
C TYR A 155 3.07 9.10 -15.16
N LEU A 156 4.28 8.90 -15.68
CA LEU A 156 5.45 9.71 -15.33
C LEU A 156 5.32 11.16 -15.82
N CYS A 157 4.78 11.37 -17.02
CA CYS A 157 4.50 12.70 -17.55
C CYS A 157 3.49 13.45 -16.67
N LYS A 158 2.43 12.77 -16.24
CA LYS A 158 1.47 13.32 -15.27
C LYS A 158 2.15 13.65 -13.95
N TRP A 159 2.96 12.73 -13.44
CA TRP A 159 3.70 12.92 -12.19
C TRP A 159 4.60 14.17 -12.28
N TYR A 160 5.43 14.24 -13.29
CA TYR A 160 6.35 15.36 -13.49
C TYR A 160 5.63 16.71 -13.56
N ASN A 161 4.57 16.80 -14.38
CA ASN A 161 3.87 18.07 -14.60
C ASN A 161 2.97 18.50 -13.43
N HIS A 162 2.58 17.60 -12.53
CA HIS A 162 1.74 17.91 -11.37
C HIS A 162 2.52 17.97 -10.05
N TYR A 163 3.66 17.29 -9.95
CA TYR A 163 4.45 17.18 -8.72
C TYR A 163 5.92 17.55 -8.90
N GLY A 164 6.38 17.70 -10.14
CA GLY A 164 7.74 18.16 -10.43
C GLY A 164 7.99 19.57 -9.90
N HIS A 165 9.19 19.80 -9.41
CA HIS A 165 9.62 21.09 -8.88
C HIS A 165 9.98 22.12 -9.98
N SER A 166 9.66 21.85 -11.23
CA SER A 166 9.97 22.71 -12.37
C SER A 166 8.79 23.59 -12.74
N ASP A 167 9.04 24.89 -12.89
CA ASP A 167 8.06 25.84 -13.43
C ASP A 167 7.78 25.64 -14.92
N LYS A 168 8.49 24.72 -15.58
CA LYS A 168 8.35 24.43 -17.01
C LYS A 168 7.66 23.10 -17.21
N ALA A 169 6.61 23.10 -18.04
CA ALA A 169 5.97 21.89 -18.50
C ALA A 169 6.95 21.01 -19.30
N VAL A 170 6.93 19.70 -19.02
CA VAL A 170 7.72 18.70 -19.75
C VAL A 170 6.81 17.93 -20.68
N HIS A 171 7.18 17.91 -21.97
CA HIS A 171 6.40 17.18 -22.96
C HIS A 171 6.56 15.67 -22.80
N PHE A 172 5.52 14.93 -23.15
CA PHE A 172 5.49 13.48 -23.07
C PHE A 172 6.71 12.81 -23.77
N ARG A 173 7.12 13.32 -24.93
CA ARG A 173 8.26 12.81 -25.71
C ARG A 173 9.61 12.93 -24.98
N ASP A 174 9.71 13.85 -24.01
CA ASP A 174 10.94 14.14 -23.28
C ASP A 174 11.04 13.34 -21.96
N ILE A 175 10.01 12.55 -21.64
CA ILE A 175 9.97 11.70 -20.46
C ILE A 175 10.61 10.34 -20.78
N GLU A 176 11.71 10.04 -20.11
CA GLU A 176 12.37 8.73 -20.18
C GLU A 176 12.49 8.11 -18.77
N PRO A 177 11.83 6.97 -18.53
CA PRO A 177 11.99 6.26 -17.25
C PRO A 177 13.41 5.77 -17.08
N SER A 178 14.01 5.93 -15.89
CA SER A 178 15.34 5.37 -15.64
C SER A 178 15.34 3.84 -15.68
N ALA A 179 16.41 3.24 -16.21
CA ALA A 179 16.52 1.78 -16.28
C ALA A 179 16.41 1.12 -14.88
N LYS A 180 17.00 1.75 -13.85
CA LYS A 180 16.94 1.28 -12.46
C LYS A 180 15.50 1.31 -11.93
N LEU A 181 14.72 2.35 -12.23
CA LEU A 181 13.30 2.43 -11.86
C LEU A 181 12.50 1.30 -12.50
N LEU A 182 12.67 1.08 -13.81
CA LEU A 182 11.98 0.00 -14.52
C LEU A 182 12.33 -1.37 -13.95
N GLU A 183 13.60 -1.62 -13.62
CA GLU A 183 14.06 -2.87 -13.00
C GLU A 183 13.37 -3.14 -11.67
N VAL A 184 13.43 -2.20 -10.74
CA VAL A 184 12.79 -2.34 -9.42
C VAL A 184 11.29 -2.56 -9.54
N LYS A 185 10.64 -1.87 -10.47
CA LYS A 185 9.19 -2.02 -10.70
C LYS A 185 8.83 -3.35 -11.36
N ARG A 186 9.68 -3.89 -12.24
CA ARG A 186 9.50 -5.25 -12.78
C ARG A 186 9.55 -6.30 -11.67
N VAL A 187 10.47 -6.14 -10.72
CA VAL A 187 10.51 -7.00 -9.52
C VAL A 187 9.18 -6.88 -8.76
N THR A 188 8.67 -5.66 -8.53
CA THR A 188 7.37 -5.45 -7.86
C THR A 188 6.24 -6.20 -8.59
N ALA A 189 6.17 -6.07 -9.92
CA ALA A 189 5.15 -6.72 -10.74
C ALA A 189 5.27 -8.25 -10.69
N ALA A 190 6.49 -8.79 -10.72
CA ALA A 190 6.74 -10.24 -10.62
C ALA A 190 6.35 -10.78 -9.24
N GLU A 191 6.82 -10.15 -8.16
CA GLU A 191 6.55 -10.61 -6.79
C GLU A 191 5.06 -10.50 -6.43
N SER A 192 4.33 -9.51 -6.96
CA SER A 192 2.88 -9.39 -6.74
C SER A 192 2.07 -10.60 -7.25
N LYS A 193 2.56 -11.30 -8.28
CA LYS A 193 1.92 -12.51 -8.83
C LYS A 193 2.10 -13.74 -7.95
N HIS A 194 3.02 -13.69 -6.98
CA HIS A 194 3.25 -14.77 -6.02
C HIS A 194 2.30 -14.73 -4.82
N ILE A 195 1.51 -13.66 -4.64
CA ILE A 195 0.48 -13.61 -3.60
C ILE A 195 -0.53 -14.73 -3.82
N GLY A 196 -0.81 -15.51 -2.76
CA GLY A 196 -1.62 -16.74 -2.83
C GLY A 196 -2.98 -16.56 -3.48
N LYS A 197 -3.61 -15.37 -3.33
CA LYS A 197 -4.84 -15.00 -4.04
C LYS A 197 -4.93 -13.48 -4.19
N THR A 198 -5.26 -13.00 -5.39
CA THR A 198 -5.49 -11.57 -5.65
C THR A 198 -6.89 -11.30 -6.16
N THR A 199 -7.54 -10.25 -5.66
CA THR A 199 -8.87 -9.82 -6.10
C THR A 199 -8.83 -8.34 -6.49
N TYR A 200 -9.24 -8.03 -7.70
CA TYR A 200 -9.37 -6.67 -8.22
C TYR A 200 -10.84 -6.28 -8.31
N ILE A 201 -11.18 -5.11 -7.79
CA ILE A 201 -12.49 -4.47 -7.90
C ILE A 201 -12.27 -3.17 -8.69
N TRP A 202 -12.71 -3.13 -9.92
CA TRP A 202 -12.51 -1.98 -10.78
C TRP A 202 -13.72 -1.05 -10.81
N ASP A 203 -13.44 0.24 -10.87
CA ASP A 203 -14.44 1.25 -11.21
C ASP A 203 -14.88 1.03 -12.65
N PRO A 204 -16.20 1.09 -12.96
CA PRO A 204 -16.71 0.91 -14.32
C PRO A 204 -16.25 1.98 -15.31
N LEU A 205 -15.66 3.09 -14.83
CA LEU A 205 -15.14 4.21 -15.63
C LEU A 205 -13.61 4.27 -15.65
N ILE A 206 -12.92 3.23 -15.19
CA ILE A 206 -11.46 3.20 -15.01
C ILE A 206 -10.69 3.64 -16.27
N PHE A 207 -11.14 3.26 -17.47
CA PHE A 207 -10.56 3.71 -18.74
C PHE A 207 -11.03 5.10 -19.16
N GLN A 208 -12.22 5.53 -18.77
CA GLN A 208 -12.72 6.87 -19.06
C GLN A 208 -11.84 7.93 -18.40
N TYR A 209 -11.38 7.67 -17.17
CA TYR A 209 -10.52 8.62 -16.46
C TYR A 209 -9.18 8.82 -17.18
N ILE A 210 -8.51 7.75 -17.61
CA ILE A 210 -7.26 7.90 -18.35
C ILE A 210 -7.45 8.53 -19.72
N VAL A 211 -8.54 8.22 -20.42
CA VAL A 211 -8.90 8.85 -21.70
C VAL A 211 -9.09 10.36 -21.53
N ASN A 212 -9.82 10.77 -20.49
CA ASN A 212 -10.02 12.19 -20.19
C ASN A 212 -8.68 12.90 -19.91
N ASP A 213 -7.78 12.26 -19.15
CA ASP A 213 -6.46 12.80 -18.86
C ASP A 213 -5.62 12.97 -20.15
N ILE A 214 -5.66 11.98 -21.06
CA ILE A 214 -4.93 12.05 -22.34
C ILE A 214 -5.49 13.19 -23.21
N LEU A 215 -6.82 13.32 -23.30
CA LEU A 215 -7.46 14.40 -24.04
C LEU A 215 -7.13 15.78 -23.47
N TYR A 216 -7.07 15.90 -22.15
CA TYR A 216 -6.60 17.11 -21.49
C TYR A 216 -5.14 17.41 -21.84
N CYS A 217 -4.22 16.45 -21.70
CA CYS A 217 -2.81 16.64 -22.05
C CYS A 217 -2.65 17.02 -23.54
N ARG A 218 -3.47 16.47 -24.43
CA ARG A 218 -3.51 16.88 -25.84
C ARG A 218 -3.94 18.35 -25.99
N SER A 219 -4.98 18.76 -25.28
CA SER A 219 -5.52 20.14 -25.38
C SER A 219 -4.53 21.20 -24.97
N ILE A 220 -3.62 20.89 -24.04
CA ILE A 220 -2.55 21.77 -23.58
C ILE A 220 -1.18 21.47 -24.24
N GLN A 221 -1.20 20.67 -25.30
CA GLN A 221 -0.03 20.35 -26.14
C GLN A 221 1.13 19.62 -25.41
N LEU A 222 0.86 18.94 -24.32
CA LEU A 222 1.84 18.11 -23.61
C LEU A 222 2.11 16.78 -24.32
N ILE A 223 1.16 16.29 -25.12
CA ILE A 223 1.29 15.08 -25.92
C ILE A 223 0.83 15.33 -27.36
N ASP A 224 1.58 14.88 -28.33
CA ASP A 224 1.28 15.00 -29.74
C ASP A 224 0.42 13.81 -30.26
N THR A 225 -0.10 13.95 -31.48
CA THR A 225 -1.01 12.96 -32.09
C THR A 225 -0.35 11.59 -32.28
N GLU A 226 0.93 11.55 -32.65
CA GLU A 226 1.64 10.29 -32.87
C GLU A 226 1.85 9.54 -31.54
N ASN A 227 2.23 10.23 -30.48
CA ASN A 227 2.36 9.63 -29.16
C ASN A 227 1.00 9.18 -28.59
N ILE A 228 -0.10 9.88 -28.88
CA ILE A 228 -1.46 9.42 -28.53
C ILE A 228 -1.80 8.12 -29.26
N ARG A 229 -1.45 8.01 -30.55
CA ARG A 229 -1.69 6.78 -31.32
C ARG A 229 -0.96 5.58 -30.70
N LEU A 230 0.29 5.77 -30.29
CA LEU A 230 1.11 4.72 -29.65
C LEU A 230 0.58 4.38 -28.25
N LEU A 231 0.19 5.39 -27.48
CA LEU A 231 -0.43 5.20 -26.17
C LEU A 231 -1.77 4.45 -26.28
N LYS A 232 -2.58 4.77 -27.29
CA LYS A 232 -3.82 4.05 -27.60
C LYS A 232 -3.55 2.58 -27.91
N GLN A 233 -2.50 2.26 -28.67
CA GLN A 233 -2.12 0.88 -28.94
C GLN A 233 -1.74 0.13 -27.64
N ASP A 234 -0.98 0.76 -26.76
CA ASP A 234 -0.65 0.17 -25.45
C ASP A 234 -1.88 -0.06 -24.59
N LEU A 235 -2.84 0.87 -24.58
CA LEU A 235 -4.09 0.74 -23.84
C LEU A 235 -4.95 -0.43 -24.35
N PHE A 236 -5.03 -0.62 -25.67
CA PHE A 236 -5.74 -1.78 -26.23
C PHE A 236 -5.03 -3.11 -25.86
N ARG A 237 -3.71 -3.16 -26.01
CA ARG A 237 -2.91 -4.34 -25.62
C ARG A 237 -3.08 -4.64 -24.13
N PHE A 238 -3.07 -3.62 -23.29
CA PHE A 238 -3.33 -3.75 -21.84
C PHE A 238 -4.73 -4.35 -21.61
N LEU A 239 -5.75 -3.80 -22.26
CA LEU A 239 -7.13 -4.25 -22.10
C LEU A 239 -7.30 -5.71 -22.51
N ASP A 240 -6.71 -6.11 -23.65
CA ASP A 240 -6.77 -7.48 -24.15
C ASP A 240 -6.09 -8.47 -23.19
N ASN A 241 -4.95 -8.10 -22.64
CA ASN A 241 -4.25 -8.91 -21.62
C ASN A 241 -5.06 -9.04 -20.33
N MET A 242 -5.75 -7.97 -19.90
CA MET A 242 -6.59 -8.03 -18.70
C MET A 242 -7.85 -8.88 -18.93
N GLU A 243 -8.45 -8.82 -20.13
CA GLU A 243 -9.56 -9.70 -20.49
C GLU A 243 -9.14 -11.17 -20.51
N LEU A 244 -7.96 -11.46 -21.05
CA LEU A 244 -7.38 -12.81 -21.06
C LEU A 244 -7.11 -13.30 -19.63
N LEU A 245 -6.49 -12.47 -18.77
CA LEU A 245 -6.26 -12.78 -17.37
C LEU A 245 -7.56 -13.01 -16.60
N ALA A 246 -8.57 -12.18 -16.82
CA ALA A 246 -9.90 -12.36 -16.24
C ALA A 246 -10.58 -13.65 -16.73
N THR A 247 -10.36 -14.03 -17.98
CA THR A 247 -10.90 -15.28 -18.56
C THR A 247 -10.31 -16.50 -17.88
N HIS A 248 -8.99 -16.54 -17.70
CA HIS A 248 -8.31 -17.67 -17.06
C HIS A 248 -8.48 -17.70 -15.53
N GLY A 249 -8.59 -16.53 -14.88
CA GLY A 249 -8.74 -16.41 -13.44
C GLY A 249 -7.51 -16.84 -12.63
N MET A 250 -6.34 -16.90 -13.27
CA MET A 250 -5.05 -17.23 -12.63
C MET A 250 -3.89 -16.63 -13.42
N TYR A 251 -2.80 -16.33 -12.74
CA TYR A 251 -1.54 -15.96 -13.38
C TYR A 251 -0.90 -17.18 -14.04
N SER A 252 -0.51 -17.06 -15.31
CA SER A 252 0.14 -18.14 -16.06
C SER A 252 1.48 -18.57 -15.47
N GLU A 253 2.20 -17.63 -14.86
CA GLU A 253 3.54 -17.82 -14.32
C GLU A 253 3.56 -18.56 -12.99
N THR A 254 2.56 -18.35 -12.14
CA THR A 254 2.53 -18.87 -10.77
C THR A 254 1.39 -19.86 -10.53
N GLY A 255 0.34 -19.81 -11.36
CA GLY A 255 -0.91 -20.54 -11.14
C GLY A 255 -1.77 -19.96 -10.01
N ASN A 256 -1.37 -18.86 -9.39
CA ASN A 256 -2.11 -18.26 -8.30
C ASN A 256 -3.43 -17.63 -8.79
N PRO A 257 -4.54 -17.85 -8.07
CA PRO A 257 -5.85 -17.34 -8.44
C PRO A 257 -5.92 -15.83 -8.48
N VAL A 258 -6.55 -15.30 -9.52
CA VAL A 258 -6.89 -13.89 -9.65
C VAL A 258 -8.37 -13.74 -10.00
N SER A 259 -9.03 -12.78 -9.36
CA SER A 259 -10.45 -12.52 -9.59
C SER A 259 -10.69 -11.05 -9.91
N PHE A 260 -11.53 -10.78 -10.90
CA PHE A 260 -11.92 -9.43 -11.30
C PHE A 260 -13.40 -9.19 -11.06
N TYR A 261 -13.70 -8.04 -10.49
CA TYR A 261 -15.05 -7.56 -10.24
C TYR A 261 -15.19 -6.12 -10.74
N ILE A 262 -16.37 -5.76 -11.18
CA ILE A 262 -16.74 -4.37 -11.49
C ILE A 262 -17.67 -3.87 -10.41
N SER A 263 -17.30 -2.76 -9.80
CA SER A 263 -18.13 -2.15 -8.77
C SER A 263 -19.42 -1.58 -9.32
N ASN A 264 -20.52 -1.82 -8.61
CA ASN A 264 -21.81 -1.16 -8.88
C ASN A 264 -21.99 0.10 -8.01
N ILE A 265 -21.02 0.39 -7.15
CA ILE A 265 -20.99 1.57 -6.26
C ILE A 265 -19.72 2.37 -6.57
N ASN A 266 -19.86 3.69 -6.67
CA ASN A 266 -18.72 4.58 -6.84
C ASN A 266 -17.86 4.62 -5.57
N PHE A 267 -16.56 4.79 -5.74
CA PHE A 267 -15.61 5.01 -4.65
C PHE A 267 -14.60 6.09 -5.04
N ASP A 268 -14.16 6.86 -4.03
CA ASP A 268 -13.45 8.12 -4.27
C ASP A 268 -11.93 7.94 -4.46
N ALA A 269 -11.36 6.82 -4.01
CA ALA A 269 -9.94 6.54 -4.10
C ALA A 269 -9.66 5.04 -4.26
N SER A 270 -8.47 4.71 -4.72
CA SER A 270 -8.00 3.33 -4.73
C SER A 270 -7.57 2.90 -3.33
N TYR A 271 -8.12 1.80 -2.85
CA TYR A 271 -7.81 1.18 -1.56
C TYR A 271 -7.35 -0.25 -1.80
N SER A 272 -6.39 -0.70 -1.01
CA SER A 272 -5.99 -2.11 -1.01
C SER A 272 -5.58 -2.59 0.37
N TYR A 273 -5.60 -3.89 0.55
CA TYR A 273 -4.95 -4.54 1.67
C TYR A 273 -4.18 -5.78 1.21
N LEU A 274 -3.15 -6.10 1.96
CA LEU A 274 -2.42 -7.36 1.86
C LEU A 274 -2.45 -8.04 3.23
N ASP A 275 -2.88 -9.29 3.26
CA ASP A 275 -2.97 -10.15 4.44
C ASP A 275 -2.06 -11.36 4.26
N SER A 276 -1.16 -11.59 5.20
CA SER A 276 -0.32 -12.77 5.29
C SER A 276 -0.14 -13.18 6.73
N GLN A 277 0.42 -14.36 6.99
CA GLN A 277 0.67 -14.84 8.36
C GLN A 277 1.56 -13.90 9.17
N ASN A 278 2.50 -13.21 8.51
CA ASN A 278 3.51 -12.41 9.17
C ASN A 278 3.13 -10.95 9.34
N TYR A 279 2.29 -10.41 8.44
CA TYR A 279 1.89 -9.01 8.52
C TYR A 279 0.59 -8.72 7.76
N ARG A 280 -0.05 -7.63 8.17
CA ARG A 280 -1.24 -7.06 7.55
C ARG A 280 -1.01 -5.59 7.27
N ILE A 281 -1.29 -5.18 6.05
CA ILE A 281 -1.17 -3.79 5.65
C ILE A 281 -2.42 -3.32 4.93
N SER A 282 -2.77 -2.07 5.15
CA SER A 282 -3.76 -1.35 4.34
C SER A 282 -3.07 -0.20 3.61
N ILE A 283 -3.45 0.02 2.37
CA ILE A 283 -2.84 0.98 1.47
C ILE A 283 -3.95 1.82 0.85
N ILE A 284 -3.75 3.13 0.83
CA ILE A 284 -4.59 4.08 0.12
C ILE A 284 -3.71 4.78 -0.90
N ARG A 285 -4.11 4.80 -2.16
CA ARG A 285 -3.38 5.54 -3.18
C ARG A 285 -3.52 7.03 -2.92
N ALA A 286 -2.39 7.70 -2.86
CA ALA A 286 -2.30 9.14 -2.69
C ALA A 286 -1.62 9.74 -3.92
N PHE A 287 -2.06 10.92 -4.32
CA PHE A 287 -1.56 11.58 -5.51
C PHE A 287 -1.68 10.68 -6.76
N ILE A 288 -0.74 10.69 -7.68
CA ILE A 288 -0.80 9.88 -8.90
C ILE A 288 -0.15 8.51 -8.71
N LEU A 289 1.03 8.47 -8.08
CA LEU A 289 1.87 7.27 -7.99
C LEU A 289 2.23 6.87 -6.56
N ASN A 290 2.01 7.74 -5.57
CA ASN A 290 2.34 7.49 -4.18
C ASN A 290 1.21 6.81 -3.40
N THR A 291 1.52 6.40 -2.18
CA THR A 291 0.59 5.68 -1.31
C THR A 291 0.70 6.13 0.14
N VAL A 292 -0.40 5.98 0.85
CA VAL A 292 -0.46 6.08 2.30
C VAL A 292 -0.66 4.68 2.85
N VAL A 293 0.23 4.23 3.72
CA VAL A 293 0.28 2.84 4.22
C VAL A 293 0.04 2.81 5.71
N SER A 294 -0.72 1.83 6.19
CA SER A 294 -0.88 1.56 7.62
C SER A 294 -0.67 0.09 7.93
N GLN A 295 0.04 -0.19 9.03
CA GLN A 295 0.19 -1.52 9.64
C GLN A 295 -0.66 -1.64 10.94
N ASP A 296 -1.48 -0.63 11.24
CA ASP A 296 -2.40 -0.66 12.36
C ASP A 296 -3.52 -1.68 12.10
N GLU A 297 -3.70 -2.63 13.02
CA GLU A 297 -4.67 -3.72 12.87
C GLU A 297 -6.10 -3.21 12.68
N LYS A 298 -6.49 -2.14 13.39
CA LYS A 298 -7.84 -1.57 13.26
C LYS A 298 -8.01 -0.81 11.94
N ALA A 299 -6.97 -0.12 11.47
CA ALA A 299 -6.99 0.49 10.14
C ALA A 299 -7.14 -0.59 9.05
N TYR A 300 -6.39 -1.68 9.19
CA TYR A 300 -6.52 -2.84 8.31
C TYR A 300 -7.94 -3.43 8.33
N GLU A 301 -8.51 -3.70 9.51
CA GLU A 301 -9.86 -4.22 9.64
C GLU A 301 -10.92 -3.30 8.99
N ILE A 302 -10.79 -1.98 9.15
CA ILE A 302 -11.70 -1.00 8.53
C ILE A 302 -11.62 -1.09 7.00
N VAL A 303 -10.41 -1.05 6.43
CA VAL A 303 -10.22 -1.14 4.98
C VAL A 303 -10.68 -2.50 4.44
N ARG A 304 -10.33 -3.59 5.14
CA ARG A 304 -10.77 -4.94 4.78
C ARG A 304 -12.29 -5.05 4.77
N ASN A 305 -12.97 -4.59 5.82
CA ASN A 305 -14.44 -4.65 5.93
C ASN A 305 -15.10 -3.80 4.84
N TRP A 306 -14.54 -2.62 4.55
CA TRP A 306 -14.99 -1.77 3.44
C TRP A 306 -14.88 -2.50 2.10
N LEU A 307 -13.72 -3.07 1.79
CA LEU A 307 -13.49 -3.79 0.53
C LEU A 307 -14.34 -5.05 0.41
N GLN A 308 -14.56 -5.78 1.50
CA GLN A 308 -15.47 -6.92 1.52
C GLN A 308 -16.93 -6.51 1.29
N SER A 309 -17.35 -5.36 1.81
CA SER A 309 -18.67 -4.80 1.54
C SER A 309 -18.82 -4.39 0.08
N LEU A 310 -17.79 -3.72 -0.47
CA LEU A 310 -17.76 -3.31 -1.87
C LEU A 310 -17.80 -4.53 -2.80
N LEU A 311 -17.06 -5.58 -2.47
CA LEU A 311 -17.04 -6.83 -3.23
C LEU A 311 -18.43 -7.48 -3.33
N LYS A 312 -19.20 -7.45 -2.24
CA LYS A 312 -20.59 -7.96 -2.23
C LYS A 312 -21.52 -7.15 -3.15
N ALA A 313 -21.21 -5.85 -3.34
CA ALA A 313 -21.95 -4.95 -4.22
C ALA A 313 -21.38 -4.89 -5.64
N SER A 314 -20.43 -5.78 -5.98
CA SER A 314 -19.74 -5.79 -7.28
C SER A 314 -20.13 -6.99 -8.11
N THR A 315 -20.01 -6.86 -9.42
CA THR A 315 -20.29 -7.92 -10.38
C THR A 315 -19.01 -8.63 -10.78
N MET A 316 -18.92 -9.94 -10.56
CA MET A 316 -17.79 -10.74 -10.99
C MET A 316 -17.74 -10.85 -12.51
N ILE A 317 -16.56 -10.60 -13.09
CA ILE A 317 -16.32 -10.70 -14.54
C ILE A 317 -15.24 -11.74 -14.89
N SER A 318 -14.64 -12.38 -13.91
CA SER A 318 -13.65 -13.44 -14.15
C SER A 318 -14.31 -14.83 -14.20
N VAL A 319 -13.67 -15.74 -14.93
CA VAL A 319 -14.07 -17.15 -15.09
C VAL A 319 -15.54 -17.30 -15.50
N SER A 320 -16.46 -17.46 -14.54
CA SER A 320 -17.89 -17.70 -14.77
C SER A 320 -18.68 -16.47 -15.22
N GLY A 321 -18.12 -15.27 -15.09
CA GLY A 321 -18.78 -14.00 -15.44
C GLY A 321 -18.63 -13.61 -16.93
N GLU A 322 -18.76 -14.55 -17.88
CA GLU A 322 -18.43 -14.34 -19.30
C GLU A 322 -19.23 -13.20 -19.94
N GLN A 323 -20.54 -13.21 -19.81
CA GLN A 323 -21.38 -12.17 -20.41
C GLN A 323 -21.03 -10.77 -19.88
N GLN A 324 -20.87 -10.64 -18.57
CA GLN A 324 -20.52 -9.36 -17.92
C GLN A 324 -19.10 -8.93 -18.31
N ARG A 325 -18.17 -9.89 -18.46
CA ARG A 325 -16.81 -9.63 -18.95
C ARG A 325 -16.84 -9.05 -20.34
N ILE A 326 -17.51 -9.71 -21.29
CA ILE A 326 -17.62 -9.24 -22.69
C ILE A 326 -18.20 -7.82 -22.72
N LEU A 327 -19.32 -7.59 -22.05
CA LEU A 327 -19.97 -6.27 -22.02
C LEU A 327 -19.08 -5.17 -21.43
N PHE A 328 -18.35 -5.49 -20.37
CA PHE A 328 -17.43 -4.54 -19.75
C PHE A 328 -16.28 -4.19 -20.69
N PHE A 329 -15.56 -5.19 -21.23
CA PHE A 329 -14.39 -4.96 -22.08
C PHE A 329 -14.75 -4.29 -23.40
N GLU A 330 -15.89 -4.63 -24.02
CA GLU A 330 -16.41 -3.93 -25.20
C GLU A 330 -16.71 -2.46 -24.91
N LYS A 331 -17.32 -2.17 -23.74
CA LYS A 331 -17.55 -0.78 -23.32
C LYS A 331 -16.24 -0.01 -23.20
N GLN A 332 -15.20 -0.60 -22.58
CA GLN A 332 -13.90 0.05 -22.44
C GLN A 332 -13.23 0.28 -23.81
N ARG A 333 -13.32 -0.66 -24.75
CA ARG A 333 -12.82 -0.46 -26.13
C ARG A 333 -13.48 0.75 -26.80
N ARG A 334 -14.81 0.88 -26.70
CA ARG A 334 -15.53 2.05 -27.26
C ARG A 334 -15.08 3.37 -26.61
N ILE A 335 -14.81 3.38 -25.31
CA ILE A 335 -14.28 4.56 -24.61
C ILE A 335 -12.91 4.94 -25.20
N MET A 336 -12.02 3.98 -25.39
CA MET A 336 -10.68 4.22 -25.94
C MET A 336 -10.71 4.61 -27.43
N ASP A 337 -11.76 4.25 -28.18
CA ASP A 337 -11.90 4.66 -29.57
C ASP A 337 -12.06 6.17 -29.73
N SER A 338 -12.46 6.88 -28.67
CA SER A 338 -12.56 8.34 -28.66
C SER A 338 -11.20 9.08 -28.63
N LEU A 339 -10.07 8.39 -28.40
CA LEU A 339 -8.70 8.91 -28.56
C LEU A 339 -8.34 9.00 -30.08
#